data_30cf89af4d8e86e631ef877bab3a209c
#
_entry.id   30cf89af4d8e86e631ef877bab3a209c
#
_cell.length_a   1.000
_cell.length_b   1.000
_cell.length_c   1.000
_cell.angle_alpha   90.00
_cell.angle_beta   90.00
_cell.angle_gamma   90.00
#
_symmetry.space_group_name_H-M   'P 1'
#
loop_
_entity.id
_entity.type
_entity.pdbx_description
1 polymer ?
#
loop_
_entity_poly.entity_id
_entity_poly.type
_entity_poly.pdbx_seq_one_letter_code
_entity_poly.pdbx_strand_id
1 'polypeptide(L)'
;LDQVFPEYEKLFSDSFGVSSMELLSQYTTPEEMLSVSSQQLAEVLEKASRGRLGAEKAAEIQDAARNSFGIVMASSSFSLIIRQYIEQIRSLESSVDIFDTEIARLLSGFDTQLTTITGIGPTLAAVILSEIGGDIRRFSSPAKLAAYAGVDPTVKQSGDFSGTRMKMSKRGSPYLRRAIWLASTVAAFKDPAIHA
;
A
#
# COMPACT_ATOMS: atom_id res chain seq x y z
N LEU A 1 -5.67 -18.67 2.78
CA LEU A 1 -5.91 -18.87 4.22
C LEU A 1 -7.35 -19.25 4.49
N ASP A 2 -8.34 -18.59 3.92
CA ASP A 2 -9.78 -18.77 4.17
C ASP A 2 -10.27 -20.22 4.09
N GLN A 3 -9.64 -21.05 3.30
CA GLN A 3 -10.00 -22.46 3.17
C GLN A 3 -9.34 -23.35 4.24
N VAL A 4 -8.13 -23.01 4.68
CA VAL A 4 -7.31 -23.83 5.58
C VAL A 4 -7.43 -23.38 7.02
N PHE A 5 -7.47 -22.08 7.25
CA PHE A 5 -7.58 -21.47 8.56
C PHE A 5 -8.44 -20.19 8.49
N PRO A 6 -9.77 -20.34 8.35
CA PRO A 6 -10.68 -19.19 8.18
C PRO A 6 -10.63 -18.19 9.35
N GLU A 7 -10.36 -18.67 10.56
CA GLU A 7 -10.29 -17.85 11.76
C GLU A 7 -9.06 -16.96 11.81
N TYR A 8 -8.03 -17.26 11.00
CA TYR A 8 -6.73 -16.59 11.04
C TYR A 8 -6.83 -15.08 10.78
N GLU A 9 -7.73 -14.66 9.89
CA GLU A 9 -7.93 -13.25 9.55
C GLU A 9 -8.28 -12.39 10.77
N LYS A 10 -8.97 -12.97 11.76
CA LYS A 10 -9.37 -12.27 12.97
C LYS A 10 -8.27 -12.18 14.03
N LEU A 11 -7.21 -12.97 13.88
CA LEU A 11 -6.11 -13.01 14.85
C LEU A 11 -5.17 -11.82 14.74
N PHE A 12 -5.11 -11.16 13.59
CA PHE A 12 -4.24 -10.02 13.34
C PHE A 12 -5.03 -8.87 12.74
N SER A 13 -4.66 -7.64 13.09
CA SER A 13 -5.22 -6.44 12.45
C SER A 13 -4.88 -6.35 10.96
N ASP A 14 -3.78 -6.98 10.58
CA ASP A 14 -3.32 -7.13 9.20
C ASP A 14 -2.70 -8.52 9.04
N SER A 15 -3.35 -9.37 8.26
CA SER A 15 -2.88 -10.73 7.96
C SER A 15 -1.60 -10.74 7.10
N PHE A 16 -1.26 -9.63 6.46
CA PHE A 16 -0.03 -9.44 5.71
C PHE A 16 1.03 -8.63 6.49
N GLY A 17 0.73 -8.28 7.74
CA GLY A 17 1.68 -7.59 8.62
C GLY A 17 2.88 -8.47 8.98
N VAL A 18 4.01 -7.83 9.35
CA VAL A 18 5.30 -8.48 9.60
C VAL A 18 5.20 -9.70 10.53
N SER A 19 4.45 -9.57 11.64
CA SER A 19 4.34 -10.67 12.62
C SER A 19 3.52 -11.85 12.11
N SER A 20 2.45 -11.57 11.36
CA SER A 20 1.63 -12.60 10.71
C SER A 20 2.41 -13.32 9.61
N MET A 21 3.08 -12.57 8.75
CA MET A 21 3.89 -13.13 7.66
C MET A 21 5.05 -13.98 8.19
N GLU A 22 5.68 -13.57 9.29
CA GLU A 22 6.75 -14.35 9.92
C GLU A 22 6.21 -15.65 10.51
N LEU A 23 5.06 -15.61 11.19
CA LEU A 23 4.40 -16.82 11.71
C LEU A 23 4.02 -17.77 10.57
N LEU A 24 3.35 -17.27 9.53
CA LEU A 24 2.92 -18.07 8.38
C LEU A 24 4.08 -18.62 7.55
N SER A 25 5.25 -17.98 7.57
CA SER A 25 6.43 -18.52 6.89
C SER A 25 6.92 -19.82 7.54
N GLN A 26 6.66 -20.00 8.83
CA GLN A 26 7.08 -21.16 9.61
C GLN A 26 5.93 -22.16 9.79
N TYR A 27 4.74 -21.66 10.11
CA TYR A 27 3.54 -22.47 10.42
C TYR A 27 2.34 -21.93 9.63
N THR A 28 1.89 -22.69 8.66
CA THR A 28 0.88 -22.21 7.68
C THR A 28 -0.52 -22.77 7.95
N THR A 29 -0.63 -23.87 8.69
CA THR A 29 -1.90 -24.56 8.96
C THR A 29 -2.16 -24.68 10.44
N PRO A 30 -3.43 -24.86 10.86
CA PRO A 30 -3.78 -25.13 12.25
C PRO A 30 -2.97 -26.30 12.85
N GLU A 31 -2.81 -27.38 12.07
CA GLU A 31 -2.07 -28.57 12.53
C GLU A 31 -0.59 -28.24 12.79
N GLU A 32 0.05 -27.46 11.91
CA GLU A 32 1.43 -27.03 12.10
C GLU A 32 1.56 -26.17 13.37
N MET A 33 0.62 -25.25 13.61
CA MET A 33 0.61 -24.39 14.81
C MET A 33 0.32 -25.16 16.09
N LEU A 34 -0.42 -26.26 16.03
CA LEU A 34 -0.67 -27.14 17.16
C LEU A 34 0.45 -28.15 17.41
N SER A 35 1.29 -28.41 16.42
CA SER A 35 2.44 -29.34 16.53
C SER A 35 3.59 -28.80 17.37
N VAL A 36 3.59 -27.49 17.66
CA VAL A 36 4.63 -26.79 18.42
C VAL A 36 4.10 -26.27 19.75
N SER A 37 4.99 -26.02 20.71
CA SER A 37 4.58 -25.47 21.99
C SER A 37 4.12 -24.01 21.86
N SER A 38 3.25 -23.57 22.78
CA SER A 38 2.85 -22.15 22.86
C SER A 38 4.05 -21.22 23.06
N GLN A 39 5.08 -21.70 23.74
CA GLN A 39 6.31 -20.91 23.93
C GLN A 39 7.07 -20.70 22.61
N GLN A 40 7.17 -21.71 21.78
CA GLN A 40 7.82 -21.57 20.44
C GLN A 40 7.07 -20.58 19.55
N LEU A 41 5.73 -20.64 19.54
CA LEU A 41 4.93 -19.63 18.83
C LEU A 41 5.13 -18.22 19.40
N ALA A 42 5.18 -18.11 20.73
CA ALA A 42 5.41 -16.83 21.40
C ALA A 42 6.78 -16.22 21.03
N GLU A 43 7.83 -17.03 20.98
CA GLU A 43 9.19 -16.58 20.61
C GLU A 43 9.22 -16.04 19.16
N VAL A 44 8.55 -16.70 18.22
CA VAL A 44 8.42 -16.20 16.84
C VAL A 44 7.69 -14.86 16.80
N LEU A 45 6.56 -14.77 17.53
CA LEU A 45 5.76 -13.55 17.58
C LEU A 45 6.48 -12.40 18.27
N GLU A 46 7.14 -12.65 19.38
CA GLU A 46 7.93 -11.64 20.13
C GLU A 46 9.04 -11.06 19.25
N LYS A 47 9.78 -11.92 18.59
CA LYS A 47 10.86 -11.50 17.68
C LYS A 47 10.32 -10.65 16.53
N ALA A 48 9.26 -11.10 15.87
CA ALA A 48 8.69 -10.41 14.71
C ALA A 48 7.99 -9.10 15.09
N SER A 49 7.37 -9.03 16.27
CA SER A 49 6.63 -7.86 16.74
C SER A 49 7.46 -6.87 17.57
N ARG A 50 8.76 -7.15 17.78
CA ARG A 50 9.62 -6.39 18.70
C ARG A 50 9.05 -6.36 20.14
N GLY A 51 8.60 -7.53 20.62
CA GLY A 51 8.07 -7.72 21.97
C GLY A 51 6.61 -7.29 22.19
N ARG A 52 5.87 -6.90 21.13
CA ARG A 52 4.46 -6.47 21.28
C ARG A 52 3.47 -7.64 21.33
N LEU A 53 3.81 -8.76 20.71
CA LEU A 53 3.01 -9.98 20.69
C LEU A 53 3.84 -11.09 21.34
N GLY A 54 3.23 -11.88 22.24
CA GLY A 54 3.93 -12.92 23.00
C GLY A 54 3.00 -14.07 23.38
N ALA A 55 3.15 -14.57 24.60
CA ALA A 55 2.46 -15.77 25.08
C ALA A 55 0.93 -15.72 25.00
N GLU A 56 0.32 -14.57 25.29
CA GLU A 56 -1.13 -14.38 25.18
C GLU A 56 -1.60 -14.59 23.74
N LYS A 57 -0.91 -13.97 22.79
CA LYS A 57 -1.24 -14.10 21.35
C LYS A 57 -0.99 -15.51 20.84
N ALA A 58 0.06 -16.17 21.31
CA ALA A 58 0.33 -17.57 20.97
C ALA A 58 -0.78 -18.51 21.48
N ALA A 59 -1.27 -18.30 22.69
CA ALA A 59 -2.37 -19.05 23.24
C ALA A 59 -3.69 -18.83 22.45
N GLU A 60 -3.99 -17.58 22.08
CA GLU A 60 -5.14 -17.23 21.23
C GLU A 60 -5.08 -17.95 19.87
N ILE A 61 -3.91 -17.94 19.24
CA ILE A 61 -3.71 -18.63 17.95
C ILE A 61 -3.93 -20.14 18.09
N GLN A 62 -3.36 -20.76 19.12
CA GLN A 62 -3.57 -22.21 19.36
C GLN A 62 -5.02 -22.56 19.70
N ASP A 63 -5.71 -21.68 20.41
CA ASP A 63 -7.14 -21.91 20.68
C ASP A 63 -7.96 -21.81 19.39
N ALA A 64 -7.73 -20.80 18.56
CA ALA A 64 -8.34 -20.70 17.26
C ALA A 64 -8.01 -21.92 16.37
N ALA A 65 -6.78 -22.38 16.39
CA ALA A 65 -6.36 -23.55 15.63
C ALA A 65 -7.05 -24.85 16.07
N ARG A 66 -7.28 -25.04 17.39
CA ARG A 66 -8.03 -26.19 17.91
C ARG A 66 -9.50 -26.21 17.48
N ASN A 67 -10.09 -25.04 17.34
CA ASN A 67 -11.49 -24.85 17.00
C ASN A 67 -11.71 -24.58 15.52
N SER A 68 -10.66 -24.67 14.70
CA SER A 68 -10.76 -24.37 13.27
C SER A 68 -11.61 -25.38 12.52
N PHE A 69 -12.44 -24.89 11.62
CA PHE A 69 -13.22 -25.70 10.69
C PHE A 69 -12.64 -25.69 9.26
N GLY A 70 -11.38 -25.30 9.12
CA GLY A 70 -10.67 -25.29 7.84
C GLY A 70 -10.53 -26.69 7.22
N ILE A 71 -10.21 -26.72 5.93
CA ILE A 71 -10.02 -27.97 5.18
C ILE A 71 -8.70 -28.61 5.58
N VAL A 72 -8.77 -29.82 6.14
CA VAL A 72 -7.60 -30.61 6.52
C VAL A 72 -7.06 -31.40 5.33
N MET A 73 -7.95 -31.77 4.39
CA MET A 73 -7.53 -32.50 3.18
C MET A 73 -6.57 -31.67 2.34
N ALA A 74 -5.42 -32.24 1.96
CA ALA A 74 -4.35 -31.60 1.20
C ALA A 74 -3.67 -30.41 1.92
N SER A 75 -3.67 -30.41 3.28
CA SER A 75 -3.04 -29.34 4.07
C SER A 75 -1.57 -29.09 3.69
N SER A 76 -0.80 -30.14 3.35
CA SER A 76 0.57 -30.01 2.86
C SER A 76 0.68 -29.23 1.54
N SER A 77 -0.28 -29.40 0.63
CA SER A 77 -0.30 -28.64 -0.63
C SER A 77 -0.63 -27.18 -0.39
N PHE A 78 -1.58 -26.90 0.51
CA PHE A 78 -1.91 -25.54 0.92
C PHE A 78 -0.75 -24.88 1.66
N SER A 79 -0.06 -25.60 2.55
CA SER A 79 1.15 -25.14 3.22
C SER A 79 2.21 -24.68 2.22
N LEU A 80 2.48 -25.50 1.21
CA LEU A 80 3.41 -25.17 0.14
C LEU A 80 3.00 -23.90 -0.62
N ILE A 81 1.73 -23.78 -0.98
CA ILE A 81 1.20 -22.62 -1.71
C ILE A 81 1.31 -21.36 -0.86
N ILE A 82 0.94 -21.41 0.43
CA ILE A 82 1.01 -20.27 1.33
C ILE A 82 2.46 -19.81 1.49
N ARG A 83 3.40 -20.72 1.74
CA ARG A 83 4.84 -20.38 1.83
C ARG A 83 5.33 -19.74 0.54
N GLN A 84 4.95 -20.28 -0.63
CA GLN A 84 5.35 -19.73 -1.92
C GLN A 84 4.82 -18.31 -2.14
N TYR A 85 3.57 -18.02 -1.74
CA TYR A 85 3.04 -16.66 -1.81
C TYR A 85 3.76 -15.70 -0.85
N ILE A 86 4.12 -16.15 0.35
CA ILE A 86 4.89 -15.35 1.30
C ILE A 86 6.26 -14.97 0.72
N GLU A 87 6.95 -15.92 0.11
CA GLU A 87 8.23 -15.66 -0.56
C GLU A 87 8.08 -14.67 -1.72
N GLN A 88 7.01 -14.82 -2.52
CA GLN A 88 6.72 -13.86 -3.61
C GLN A 88 6.44 -12.46 -3.08
N ILE A 89 5.64 -12.32 -2.00
CA ILE A 89 5.37 -11.03 -1.39
C ILE A 89 6.67 -10.39 -0.90
N ARG A 90 7.51 -11.11 -0.16
CA ARG A 90 8.81 -10.62 0.32
C ARG A 90 9.74 -10.20 -0.83
N SER A 91 9.75 -10.95 -1.92
CA SER A 91 10.53 -10.61 -3.11
C SER A 91 10.04 -9.33 -3.78
N LEU A 92 8.71 -9.15 -3.85
CA LEU A 92 8.11 -7.92 -4.39
C LEU A 92 8.38 -6.71 -3.49
N GLU A 93 8.25 -6.86 -2.18
CA GLU A 93 8.60 -5.81 -1.20
C GLU A 93 10.05 -5.37 -1.35
N SER A 94 10.99 -6.34 -1.42
CA SER A 94 12.40 -6.04 -1.67
C SER A 94 12.62 -5.31 -3.00
N SER A 95 11.87 -5.67 -4.04
CA SER A 95 11.95 -5.00 -5.33
C SER A 95 11.43 -3.55 -5.26
N VAL A 96 10.36 -3.32 -4.50
CA VAL A 96 9.84 -1.97 -4.23
C VAL A 96 10.89 -1.11 -3.53
N ASP A 97 11.55 -1.64 -2.49
CA ASP A 97 12.61 -0.92 -1.75
C ASP A 97 13.80 -0.54 -2.67
N ILE A 98 14.18 -1.44 -3.58
CA ILE A 98 15.23 -1.17 -4.58
C ILE A 98 14.78 -0.02 -5.51
N PHE A 99 13.55 -0.07 -6.01
CA PHE A 99 13.03 1.00 -6.88
C PHE A 99 12.90 2.32 -6.14
N ASP A 100 12.42 2.33 -4.91
CA ASP A 100 12.31 3.56 -4.11
C ASP A 100 13.70 4.18 -3.85
N THR A 101 14.71 3.35 -3.60
CA THR A 101 16.10 3.79 -3.44
C THR A 101 16.63 4.42 -4.75
N GLU A 102 16.41 3.79 -5.89
CA GLU A 102 16.85 4.28 -7.17
C GLU A 102 16.09 5.55 -7.60
N ILE A 103 14.80 5.62 -7.34
CA ILE A 103 13.98 6.83 -7.54
C ILE A 103 14.55 8.00 -6.73
N ALA A 104 14.86 7.78 -5.45
CA ALA A 104 15.45 8.82 -4.59
C ALA A 104 16.80 9.27 -5.13
N ARG A 105 17.64 8.35 -5.58
CA ARG A 105 18.95 8.65 -6.19
C ARG A 105 18.80 9.48 -7.47
N LEU A 106 17.90 9.09 -8.36
CA LEU A 106 17.65 9.84 -9.60
C LEU A 106 17.06 11.22 -9.31
N LEU A 107 16.11 11.29 -8.38
CA LEU A 107 15.46 12.55 -8.00
C LEU A 107 16.47 13.58 -7.45
N SER A 108 17.51 13.14 -6.74
CA SER A 108 18.55 14.02 -6.22
C SER A 108 19.33 14.76 -7.30
N GLY A 109 19.30 14.30 -8.55
CA GLY A 109 19.88 14.98 -9.71
C GLY A 109 19.00 16.08 -10.30
N PHE A 110 17.75 16.23 -9.83
CA PHE A 110 16.84 17.28 -10.28
C PHE A 110 16.78 18.43 -9.27
N ASP A 111 16.92 19.67 -9.76
CA ASP A 111 16.65 20.87 -8.95
C ASP A 111 15.13 21.07 -8.85
N THR A 112 14.51 20.41 -7.86
CA THR A 112 13.07 20.42 -7.66
C THR A 112 12.69 20.73 -6.22
N GLN A 113 11.65 21.55 -6.05
CA GLN A 113 11.04 21.85 -4.77
C GLN A 113 9.78 21.01 -4.50
N LEU A 114 9.45 20.03 -5.34
CA LEU A 114 8.21 19.26 -5.22
C LEU A 114 8.09 18.54 -3.87
N THR A 115 9.19 18.02 -3.33
CA THR A 115 9.20 17.31 -2.05
C THR A 115 9.01 18.21 -0.83
N THR A 116 9.08 19.55 -0.99
CA THR A 116 8.74 20.49 0.09
C THR A 116 7.23 20.73 0.22
N ILE A 117 6.47 20.29 -0.77
CA ILE A 117 5.00 20.39 -0.76
C ILE A 117 4.42 19.26 0.08
N THR A 118 3.60 19.62 1.06
CA THR A 118 2.91 18.64 1.92
C THR A 118 2.14 17.62 1.09
N GLY A 119 2.42 16.34 1.30
CA GLY A 119 1.79 15.24 0.58
C GLY A 119 2.54 14.77 -0.67
N ILE A 120 3.66 15.41 -1.03
CA ILE A 120 4.51 14.97 -2.14
C ILE A 120 5.80 14.38 -1.59
N GLY A 121 5.87 13.07 -1.49
CA GLY A 121 7.10 12.32 -1.21
C GLY A 121 7.94 12.07 -2.47
N PRO A 122 9.14 11.46 -2.34
CA PRO A 122 10.03 11.22 -3.47
C PRO A 122 9.38 10.49 -4.64
N THR A 123 8.62 9.44 -4.37
CA THR A 123 7.94 8.64 -5.40
C THR A 123 6.91 9.46 -6.18
N LEU A 124 6.08 10.28 -5.49
CA LEU A 124 5.12 11.16 -6.17
C LEU A 124 5.82 12.29 -6.93
N ALA A 125 6.90 12.84 -6.39
CA ALA A 125 7.71 13.86 -7.08
C ALA A 125 8.29 13.30 -8.38
N ALA A 126 8.83 12.08 -8.35
CA ALA A 126 9.34 11.40 -9.54
C ALA A 126 8.25 11.15 -10.59
N VAL A 127 7.06 10.69 -10.18
CA VAL A 127 5.91 10.53 -11.09
C VAL A 127 5.53 11.88 -11.72
N ILE A 128 5.42 12.93 -10.92
CA ILE A 128 5.08 14.26 -11.44
C ILE A 128 6.13 14.74 -12.43
N LEU A 129 7.43 14.65 -12.08
CA LEU A 129 8.51 15.06 -12.95
C LEU A 129 8.55 14.27 -14.26
N SER A 130 8.38 12.96 -14.22
CA SER A 130 8.36 12.12 -15.42
C SER A 130 7.21 12.50 -16.35
N GLU A 131 6.02 12.73 -15.81
CA GLU A 131 4.83 13.09 -16.58
C GLU A 131 4.91 14.49 -17.19
N ILE A 132 5.54 15.46 -16.49
CA ILE A 132 5.76 16.81 -17.03
C ILE A 132 7.04 16.93 -17.88
N GLY A 133 7.80 15.85 -18.06
CA GLY A 133 9.03 15.84 -18.84
C GLY A 133 10.20 16.57 -18.17
N GLY A 134 10.27 16.55 -16.84
CA GLY A 134 11.38 17.10 -16.05
C GLY A 134 11.40 18.63 -15.87
N ASP A 135 10.60 19.38 -16.63
CA ASP A 135 10.59 20.85 -16.58
C ASP A 135 9.17 21.42 -16.62
N ILE A 136 8.75 22.02 -15.50
CA ILE A 136 7.45 22.66 -15.37
C ILE A 136 7.30 23.90 -16.27
N ARG A 137 8.40 24.55 -16.68
CA ARG A 137 8.40 25.76 -17.50
C ARG A 137 7.87 25.52 -18.92
N ARG A 138 7.76 24.24 -19.34
CA ARG A 138 7.08 23.87 -20.59
C ARG A 138 5.59 24.26 -20.61
N PHE A 139 4.99 24.47 -19.43
CA PHE A 139 3.63 24.93 -19.30
C PHE A 139 3.59 26.44 -19.09
N SER A 140 3.03 27.17 -20.03
CA SER A 140 3.01 28.65 -20.00
C SER A 140 2.02 29.21 -18.95
N SER A 141 1.22 28.37 -18.30
CA SER A 141 0.34 28.75 -17.21
C SER A 141 -0.11 27.54 -16.37
N PRO A 142 -0.51 27.75 -15.10
CA PRO A 142 -1.09 26.69 -14.25
C PRO A 142 -2.33 26.03 -14.89
N ALA A 143 -3.15 26.78 -15.62
CA ALA A 143 -4.33 26.25 -16.31
C ALA A 143 -3.96 25.21 -17.38
N LYS A 144 -2.84 25.40 -18.10
CA LYS A 144 -2.35 24.42 -19.07
C LYS A 144 -1.84 23.14 -18.40
N LEU A 145 -1.20 23.24 -17.24
CA LEU A 145 -0.81 22.10 -16.46
C LEU A 145 -2.04 21.34 -15.92
N ALA A 146 -3.05 22.06 -15.44
CA ALA A 146 -4.32 21.49 -14.99
C ALA A 146 -5.04 20.74 -16.12
N ALA A 147 -5.08 21.31 -17.32
CA ALA A 147 -5.64 20.67 -18.51
C ALA A 147 -4.83 19.42 -18.92
N TYR A 148 -3.48 19.50 -18.84
CA TYR A 148 -2.60 18.37 -19.11
C TYR A 148 -2.79 17.21 -18.11
N ALA A 149 -3.07 17.51 -16.85
CA ALA A 149 -3.46 16.54 -15.84
C ALA A 149 -4.91 16.05 -16.01
N GLY A 150 -5.73 16.80 -16.76
CA GLY A 150 -7.15 16.51 -16.96
C GLY A 150 -7.98 16.75 -15.70
N VAL A 151 -7.56 17.69 -14.84
CA VAL A 151 -8.29 18.12 -13.64
C VAL A 151 -9.13 19.38 -13.90
N ASP A 152 -9.03 19.96 -15.09
CA ASP A 152 -9.83 21.08 -15.55
C ASP A 152 -11.32 20.71 -15.69
N PRO A 153 -12.26 21.64 -15.49
CA PRO A 153 -13.68 21.38 -15.70
C PRO A 153 -14.01 21.22 -17.18
N THR A 154 -14.91 20.29 -17.51
CA THR A 154 -15.48 20.23 -18.88
C THR A 154 -16.40 21.41 -19.11
N VAL A 155 -16.15 22.17 -20.15
CA VAL A 155 -17.03 23.26 -20.56
C VAL A 155 -18.20 22.69 -21.39
N LYS A 156 -19.44 22.93 -20.92
CA LYS A 156 -20.67 22.65 -21.66
C LYS A 156 -21.34 23.98 -21.95
N GLN A 157 -21.02 24.54 -23.11
CA GLN A 157 -21.65 25.77 -23.61
C GLN A 157 -22.21 25.49 -25.00
N SER A 158 -23.45 25.93 -25.23
CA SER A 158 -24.11 25.88 -26.54
C SER A 158 -25.03 27.08 -26.64
N GLY A 159 -24.69 28.06 -27.50
CA GLY A 159 -25.39 29.35 -27.58
C GLY A 159 -25.41 30.06 -26.23
N ASP A 160 -26.57 30.45 -25.78
CA ASP A 160 -26.79 31.14 -24.50
C ASP A 160 -26.80 30.20 -23.28
N PHE A 161 -26.65 28.87 -23.50
CA PHE A 161 -26.66 27.90 -22.42
C PHE A 161 -25.26 27.70 -21.83
N SER A 162 -25.12 27.97 -20.53
CA SER A 162 -23.96 27.68 -19.72
C SER A 162 -24.30 26.60 -18.67
N GLY A 163 -23.68 25.42 -18.76
CA GLY A 163 -23.91 24.31 -17.85
C GLY A 163 -23.43 24.64 -16.43
N THR A 164 -24.28 24.43 -15.42
CA THR A 164 -23.99 24.73 -14.00
C THR A 164 -23.27 23.58 -13.28
N ARG A 165 -23.32 22.36 -13.82
CA ARG A 165 -22.61 21.17 -13.28
C ARG A 165 -21.56 20.70 -14.28
N MET A 166 -20.32 21.07 -13.99
CA MET A 166 -19.16 20.65 -14.77
C MET A 166 -18.47 19.47 -14.11
N LYS A 167 -18.14 18.46 -14.91
CA LYS A 167 -17.31 17.31 -14.47
C LYS A 167 -15.86 17.58 -14.83
N MET A 168 -14.94 16.95 -14.11
CA MET A 168 -13.53 16.92 -14.46
C MET A 168 -13.36 16.35 -15.87
N SER A 169 -12.50 16.97 -16.69
CA SER A 169 -12.34 16.60 -18.11
C SER A 169 -11.77 15.20 -18.31
N LYS A 170 -10.84 14.79 -17.45
CA LYS A 170 -10.10 13.51 -17.49
C LYS A 170 -9.38 13.25 -18.83
N ARG A 171 -9.20 14.27 -19.67
CA ARG A 171 -8.58 14.15 -21.00
C ARG A 171 -7.06 14.06 -20.96
N GLY A 172 -6.45 14.45 -19.83
CA GLY A 172 -5.01 14.48 -19.65
C GLY A 172 -4.43 13.20 -19.06
N SER A 173 -3.17 13.27 -18.62
CA SER A 173 -2.46 12.14 -18.03
C SER A 173 -3.17 11.56 -16.79
N PRO A 174 -3.54 10.28 -16.80
CA PRO A 174 -4.12 9.63 -15.63
C PRO A 174 -3.11 9.47 -14.49
N TYR A 175 -1.83 9.32 -14.79
CA TYR A 175 -0.77 9.16 -13.80
C TYR A 175 -0.52 10.48 -13.06
N LEU A 176 -0.38 11.59 -13.80
CA LEU A 176 -0.24 12.91 -13.19
C LEU A 176 -1.47 13.27 -12.35
N ARG A 177 -2.67 13.01 -12.86
CA ARG A 177 -3.92 13.26 -12.12
C ARG A 177 -3.99 12.45 -10.83
N ARG A 178 -3.59 11.17 -10.86
CA ARG A 178 -3.53 10.32 -9.67
C ARG A 178 -2.51 10.86 -8.65
N ALA A 179 -1.33 11.26 -9.11
CA ALA A 179 -0.30 11.82 -8.23
C ALA A 179 -0.79 13.09 -7.53
N ILE A 180 -1.40 14.02 -8.28
CA ILE A 180 -2.01 15.24 -7.74
C ILE A 180 -3.13 14.91 -6.73
N TRP A 181 -3.98 13.94 -7.05
CA TRP A 181 -5.06 13.53 -6.15
C TRP A 181 -4.51 12.97 -4.82
N LEU A 182 -3.53 12.07 -4.87
CA LEU A 182 -2.88 11.52 -3.66
C LEU A 182 -2.24 12.62 -2.82
N ALA A 183 -1.49 13.52 -3.45
CA ALA A 183 -0.88 14.67 -2.77
C ALA A 183 -1.93 15.55 -2.10
N SER A 184 -3.01 15.88 -2.83
CA SER A 184 -4.11 16.72 -2.32
C SER A 184 -4.83 16.08 -1.14
N THR A 185 -5.01 14.76 -1.14
CA THR A 185 -5.64 14.03 -0.04
C THR A 185 -4.84 14.17 1.26
N VAL A 186 -3.51 14.09 1.18
CA VAL A 186 -2.64 14.29 2.34
C VAL A 186 -2.60 15.75 2.76
N ALA A 187 -2.45 16.66 1.79
CA ALA A 187 -2.36 18.11 2.04
C ALA A 187 -3.63 18.64 2.70
N ALA A 188 -4.82 18.19 2.28
CA ALA A 188 -6.10 18.59 2.85
C ALA A 188 -6.21 18.36 4.37
N PHE A 189 -5.50 17.36 4.89
CA PHE A 189 -5.52 17.04 6.33
C PHE A 189 -4.29 17.53 7.10
N LYS A 190 -3.18 17.79 6.42
CA LYS A 190 -1.88 18.04 7.08
C LYS A 190 -1.27 19.39 6.76
N ASP A 191 -1.71 20.07 5.70
CA ASP A 191 -1.18 21.37 5.35
C ASP A 191 -1.98 22.49 6.03
N PRO A 192 -1.35 23.32 6.88
CA PRO A 192 -2.07 24.38 7.61
C PRO A 192 -2.73 25.42 6.69
N ALA A 193 -2.17 25.66 5.51
CA ALA A 193 -2.71 26.64 4.57
C ALA A 193 -3.91 26.09 3.77
N ILE A 194 -4.04 24.77 3.66
CA ILE A 194 -5.10 24.11 2.89
C ILE A 194 -6.22 23.63 3.83
N HIS A 195 -5.87 23.28 5.08
CA HIS A 195 -6.82 22.77 6.09
C HIS A 195 -7.65 23.89 6.74
N ALA A 196 -7.27 25.16 6.60
CA ALA A 196 -8.02 26.30 7.09
C ALA A 196 -9.24 26.60 6.22
#